data_7d21c6be3694435e6ef1a5d55bbceb51
#
_entry.id   7d21c6be3694435e6ef1a5d55bbceb51
#
_cell.length_a   1.000
_cell.length_b   1.000
_cell.length_c   1.000
_cell.angle_alpha   90.00
_cell.angle_beta   90.00
_cell.angle_gamma   90.00
#
_symmetry.space_group_name_H-M   'P 1'
#
loop_
_entity.id
_entity.type
_entity.pdbx_description
1 polymer ?
#
loop_
_entity_poly.entity_id
_entity_poly.type
_entity_poly.pdbx_seq_one_letter_code
_entity_poly.pdbx_strand_id
1 'polypeptide(L)'
;MAVATVTEGVPMSAVLAEGVVQLAVSPWGQVEVDGKPMGTSPPLTRLTLSSGNHTITVRNTDFPAYTATVAVDGESPVTLRHRFGP
;
A
#
# COMPACT_ATOMS: atom_id res chain seq x y z
N MET A 1 -18.30 -24.21 -15.00
CA MET A 1 -18.01 -23.92 -14.52
C MET A 1 -17.61 -23.35 -14.30
N ALA A 2 -17.74 -23.33 -14.45
CA ALA A 2 -17.36 -22.81 -13.90
C ALA A 2 -16.82 -22.37 -13.63
N VAL A 3 -16.99 -22.28 -13.80
CA VAL A 3 -16.43 -21.85 -13.18
C VAL A 3 -15.81 -21.51 -13.09
N ALA A 4 -16.07 -21.59 -13.31
CA ALA A 4 -15.51 -21.28 -12.83
C ALA A 4 -14.85 -20.89 -12.91
N THR A 5 -15.12 -20.84 -13.26
CA THR A 5 -14.52 -20.49 -12.90
C THR A 5 -13.91 -20.01 -12.83
N VAL A 6 -14.04 -19.90 -13.10
CA VAL A 6 -13.57 -19.51 -12.53
C VAL A 6 -12.96 -19.32 -12.17
N THR A 7 -13.23 -19.21 -12.17
CA THR A 7 -12.68 -19.02 -11.46
C THR A 7 -11.81 -19.43 -11.21
N GLU A 8 -11.69 -19.71 -11.53
CA GLU A 8 -10.65 -20.13 -11.13
C GLU A 8 -9.30 -19.83 -11.53
N GLY A 9 -8.50 -19.72 -12.35
CA GLY A 9 -7.20 -19.24 -12.72
C GLY A 9 -6.99 -17.78 -12.43
N VAL A 10 -8.05 -17.07 -12.53
CA VAL A 10 -7.97 -15.66 -12.28
C VAL A 10 -7.60 -15.36 -10.82
N PRO A 11 -8.21 -16.00 -9.84
CA PRO A 11 -7.77 -15.76 -8.47
C PRO A 11 -6.31 -16.12 -8.24
N MET A 12 -5.86 -17.16 -8.89
CA MET A 12 -4.46 -17.53 -8.79
C MET A 12 -3.56 -16.43 -9.34
N SER A 13 -3.93 -15.87 -10.47
CA SER A 13 -3.18 -14.80 -11.07
C SER A 13 -3.15 -13.56 -10.17
N ALA A 14 -4.28 -13.24 -9.55
CA ALA A 14 -4.34 -12.11 -8.66
C ALA A 14 -3.46 -12.31 -7.42
N VAL A 15 -3.40 -13.52 -6.91
CA VAL A 15 -2.56 -13.81 -5.75
C VAL A 15 -1.09 -13.62 -6.10
N LEU A 16 -0.69 -14.00 -7.32
CA LEU A 16 0.70 -13.88 -7.72
C LEU A 16 1.07 -12.46 -8.14
N ALA A 17 0.09 -11.62 -8.44
CA ALA A 17 0.34 -10.26 -8.90
C ALA A 17 0.41 -9.33 -7.70
N GLU A 18 1.57 -9.27 -7.09
CA GLU A 18 1.84 -8.38 -5.97
C GLU A 18 2.92 -7.40 -6.36
N GLY A 19 2.88 -6.22 -5.77
CA GLY A 19 3.87 -5.20 -6.00
C GLY A 19 4.35 -4.60 -4.70
N VAL A 20 5.38 -3.80 -4.82
CA VAL A 20 6.06 -3.18 -3.67
C VAL A 20 5.76 -1.70 -3.64
N VAL A 21 5.41 -1.20 -2.46
CA VAL A 21 5.31 0.22 -2.19
C VAL A 21 6.44 0.58 -1.23
N GLN A 22 7.32 1.48 -1.66
CA GLN A 22 8.39 1.97 -0.82
C GLN A 22 7.90 3.22 -0.11
N LEU A 23 8.22 3.33 1.17
CA LEU A 23 7.74 4.42 2.02
C LEU A 23 8.90 5.31 2.43
N ALA A 24 8.73 6.60 2.21
CA ALA A 24 9.69 7.61 2.66
C ALA A 24 8.91 8.67 3.43
N VAL A 25 8.72 8.43 4.71
CA VAL A 25 7.92 9.27 5.60
C VAL A 25 8.83 9.91 6.62
N SER A 26 8.70 11.20 6.81
CA SER A 26 9.48 11.92 7.83
C SER A 26 8.58 12.94 8.54
N PRO A 27 8.80 13.19 9.84
CA PRO A 27 9.75 12.48 10.68
C PRO A 27 9.29 11.05 11.01
N TRP A 28 7.99 10.78 11.01
CA TRP A 28 7.42 9.45 11.21
C TRP A 28 5.92 9.51 10.96
N GLY A 29 5.33 8.36 10.76
CA GLY A 29 3.89 8.26 10.65
C GLY A 29 3.41 6.83 10.79
N GLN A 30 2.20 6.67 11.30
CA GLN A 30 1.54 5.38 11.35
C GLN A 30 0.87 5.14 10.00
N VAL A 31 1.14 4.00 9.41
CA VAL A 31 0.72 3.69 8.05
C VAL A 31 -0.45 2.73 8.08
N GLU A 32 -1.50 3.09 7.34
CA GLU A 32 -2.67 2.24 7.13
C GLU A 32 -2.85 2.02 5.64
N VAL A 33 -3.25 0.81 5.29
CA VAL A 33 -3.57 0.46 3.91
C VAL A 33 -5.01 -0.01 3.87
N ASP A 34 -5.83 0.67 3.09
CA ASP A 34 -7.25 0.36 2.97
C ASP A 34 -7.93 0.27 4.34
N GLY A 35 -7.52 1.14 5.25
CA GLY A 35 -8.07 1.20 6.60
C GLY A 35 -7.45 0.23 7.59
N LYS A 36 -6.46 -0.55 7.19
CA LYS A 36 -5.85 -1.56 8.05
C LYS A 36 -4.47 -1.08 8.50
N PRO A 37 -4.19 -1.04 9.81
CA PRO A 37 -2.88 -0.57 10.27
C PRO A 37 -1.77 -1.54 9.89
N MET A 38 -0.67 -1.01 9.39
CA MET A 38 0.46 -1.78 8.92
C MET A 38 1.71 -1.58 9.76
N GLY A 39 1.80 -0.49 10.50
CA GLY A 39 2.97 -0.20 11.31
C GLY A 39 3.37 1.25 11.20
N THR A 40 4.50 1.57 11.79
CA THR A 40 5.03 2.94 11.83
C THR A 40 6.24 3.07 10.90
N SER A 41 6.23 4.09 10.10
CA SER A 41 7.34 4.40 9.19
C SER A 41 8.05 5.66 9.66
N PRO A 42 9.37 5.67 9.82
CA PRO A 42 10.21 4.49 9.91
C PRO A 42 10.00 3.76 11.24
N PRO A 43 10.39 2.50 11.38
CA PRO A 43 11.25 1.74 10.50
C PRO A 43 10.57 1.04 9.33
N LEU A 44 9.22 1.05 9.27
CA LEU A 44 8.54 0.45 8.14
C LEU A 44 8.85 1.26 6.89
N THR A 45 9.51 0.66 5.90
CA THR A 45 9.90 1.35 4.68
C THR A 45 9.41 0.67 3.42
N ARG A 46 8.68 -0.44 3.57
CA ARG A 46 8.25 -1.21 2.41
C ARG A 46 6.98 -1.96 2.74
N LEU A 47 6.07 -1.98 1.79
CA LEU A 47 4.84 -2.77 1.85
C LEU A 47 4.77 -3.64 0.61
N THR A 48 4.28 -4.86 0.78
CA THR A 48 3.94 -5.73 -0.36
C THR A 48 2.42 -5.81 -0.40
N LEU A 49 1.85 -5.37 -1.50
CA LEU A 49 0.40 -5.27 -1.66
C LEU A 49 -0.02 -5.97 -2.93
N SER A 50 -1.27 -6.44 -2.97
CA SER A 50 -1.83 -6.98 -4.20
C SER A 50 -1.87 -5.91 -5.27
N SER A 51 -1.80 -6.30 -6.53
CA SER A 51 -1.90 -5.34 -7.62
C SER A 51 -3.29 -4.71 -7.64
N GLY A 52 -3.34 -3.46 -8.04
CA GLY A 52 -4.56 -2.68 -8.04
C GLY A 52 -4.41 -1.40 -7.24
N ASN A 53 -5.51 -0.71 -7.05
CA ASN A 53 -5.50 0.56 -6.33
C ASN A 53 -5.64 0.31 -4.83
N HIS A 54 -4.83 1.02 -4.06
CA HIS A 54 -4.89 0.97 -2.60
C HIS A 54 -4.86 2.38 -2.04
N THR A 55 -5.60 2.58 -0.97
CA THR A 55 -5.60 3.86 -0.25
C THR A 55 -4.66 3.74 0.92
N ILE A 56 -3.64 4.57 0.94
CA ILE A 56 -2.65 4.57 2.00
C ILE A 56 -2.82 5.84 2.81
N THR A 57 -2.99 5.68 4.11
CA THR A 57 -3.14 6.80 5.04
C THR A 57 -1.94 6.79 5.99
N VAL A 58 -1.33 7.94 6.15
CA VAL A 58 -0.20 8.12 7.07
C VAL A 58 -0.61 9.12 8.11
N ARG A 59 -0.51 8.74 9.39
CA ARG A 59 -0.97 9.57 10.51
C ARG A 59 0.18 9.90 11.43
N ASN A 60 0.24 11.17 11.81
CA ASN A 60 1.16 11.64 12.82
C ASN A 60 0.33 12.46 13.80
N THR A 61 0.59 12.29 15.11
CA THR A 61 -0.24 12.93 16.12
C THR A 61 -0.21 14.45 16.06
N ASP A 62 0.83 15.03 15.49
CA ASP A 62 1.02 16.49 15.49
C ASP A 62 0.55 17.16 14.21
N PHE A 63 0.11 16.40 13.22
CA PHE A 63 -0.23 16.93 11.90
C PHE A 63 -1.48 16.26 11.35
N PRO A 64 -2.16 16.91 10.39
CA PRO A 64 -3.28 16.26 9.72
C PRO A 64 -2.83 15.00 9.00
N ALA A 65 -3.73 14.02 8.93
CA ALA A 65 -3.44 12.77 8.24
C ALA A 65 -3.25 13.02 6.75
N TYR A 66 -2.34 12.25 6.15
CA TYR A 66 -2.09 12.28 4.73
C TYR A 66 -2.65 11.02 4.09
N THR A 67 -3.43 11.17 3.05
CA THR A 67 -4.05 10.04 2.36
C THR A 67 -3.72 10.12 0.87
N ALA A 68 -3.31 9.01 0.31
CA ALA A 68 -3.02 8.91 -1.12
C ALA A 68 -3.51 7.59 -1.66
N THR A 69 -3.96 7.58 -2.90
CA THR A 69 -4.30 6.37 -3.62
C THR A 69 -3.15 6.03 -4.54
N VAL A 70 -2.66 4.80 -4.44
CA VAL A 70 -1.56 4.33 -5.26
C VAL A 70 -2.02 3.16 -6.11
N ALA A 71 -1.49 3.09 -7.32
CA ALA A 71 -1.73 1.97 -8.21
C ALA A 71 -0.52 1.05 -8.12
N VAL A 72 -0.75 -0.15 -7.60
CA VAL A 72 0.31 -1.13 -7.38
C VAL A 72 0.32 -2.10 -8.53
N ASP A 73 1.50 -2.35 -9.12
CA ASP A 73 1.63 -3.41 -10.10
C ASP A 73 2.90 -4.21 -9.80
N GLY A 74 2.92 -5.43 -10.31
CA GLY A 74 3.99 -6.35 -9.96
C GLY A 74 5.30 -6.09 -10.69
N GLU A 75 5.31 -5.15 -11.63
CA GLU A 75 6.49 -4.94 -12.46
C GLU A 75 7.34 -3.77 -12.02
N SER A 76 6.74 -2.79 -11.35
CA SER A 76 7.46 -1.59 -10.95
C SER A 76 7.07 -1.21 -9.54
N PRO A 77 8.04 -0.95 -8.68
CA PRO A 77 7.71 -0.46 -7.34
C PRO A 77 7.15 0.95 -7.39
N VAL A 78 6.29 1.25 -6.44
CA VAL A 78 5.74 2.59 -6.25
C VAL A 78 6.40 3.17 -5.02
N THR A 79 6.78 4.44 -5.10
CA THR A 79 7.34 5.15 -3.94
C THR A 79 6.33 6.14 -3.44
N LEU A 80 5.97 6.04 -2.17
CA LEU A 80 5.14 7.00 -1.47
C LEU A 80 6.04 7.82 -0.58
N ARG A 81 6.08 9.11 -0.85
CA ARG A 81 6.95 10.02 -0.13
C ARG A 81 6.11 11.10 0.51
N HIS A 82 6.28 11.29 1.81
CA HIS A 82 5.56 12.33 2.51
C HIS A 82 6.39 12.90 3.65
N ARG A 83 6.38 14.20 3.78
CA ARG A 83 7.04 14.89 4.87
C ARG A 83 5.99 15.70 5.61
N PHE A 84 5.84 15.42 6.90
CA PHE A 84 4.97 16.20 7.75
C PHE A 84 5.67 17.49 8.18
N GLY A 85 4.88 18.55 8.28
CA GLY A 85 5.38 19.79 8.76
C GLY A 85 5.48 20.84 7.67
N PRO A 86 5.90 22.05 8.04
CA PRO A 86 6.00 23.15 7.10
C PRO A 86 7.12 22.96 6.10
#